data_6c607d22219ddb5fde202124cfa39783
#
_entry.id   6c607d22219ddb5fde202124cfa39783
#
_cell.length_a   1.000
_cell.length_b   1.000
_cell.length_c   1.000
_cell.angle_alpha   90.00
_cell.angle_beta   90.00
_cell.angle_gamma   90.00
#
_symmetry.space_group_name_H-M   'P 1'
#
loop_
_entity.id
_entity.type
_entity.pdbx_description
1 polymer ?
#
loop_
_entity_poly.entity_id
_entity_poly.type
_entity_poly.pdbx_seq_one_letter_code
_entity_poly.pdbx_strand_id
1 'polypeptide(L)'
;MSELMRSGDVVSMMDRLSQNQFPACALVEAYWHSQKPKNSLPKRSAIDPRGIEDALNYAFILESIGTGVARIRIAGMHLNELTGMEVRGMPISTLIAPPSRDAFGRVLVGLLNGPALMHLSLTAEGQTDTAHQARMLLLPLVDEKGHVNRVLGCLETKGLTRSKPQRFDILEAKKTNIDVLKVVPPTEDHPLLEPATGFKDAATPFVSTSDTVAVKRPSYLRVIKSDD
;
A
#
# COMPACT_ATOMS: atom_id res chain seq x y z
N MET A 1 -11.22 46.14 22.55
CA MET A 1 -11.42 45.91 21.14
C MET A 1 -10.13 45.21 20.66
N SER A 2 -10.18 43.90 20.60
CA SER A 2 -9.03 43.08 20.15
C SER A 2 -9.49 42.29 18.94
N GLU A 3 -8.91 42.64 17.79
CA GLU A 3 -9.12 41.97 16.50
C GLU A 3 -8.58 40.54 16.56
N LEU A 4 -9.50 39.59 16.45
CA LEU A 4 -9.17 38.21 16.12
C LEU A 4 -8.71 38.16 14.64
N MET A 5 -7.42 38.23 14.42
CA MET A 5 -6.84 37.83 13.12
C MET A 5 -7.12 36.34 12.90
N ARG A 6 -8.07 36.07 12.02
CA ARG A 6 -8.21 34.73 11.40
C ARG A 6 -6.94 34.43 10.60
N SER A 7 -6.16 33.50 11.08
CA SER A 7 -5.09 32.90 10.29
C SER A 7 -5.74 32.23 9.07
N GLY A 8 -5.78 32.94 7.96
CA GLY A 8 -6.15 32.37 6.68
C GLY A 8 -5.04 31.40 6.27
N ASP A 9 -5.38 30.13 6.07
CA ASP A 9 -4.49 29.15 5.47
C ASP A 9 -4.02 29.70 4.11
N VAL A 10 -2.76 30.15 4.08
CA VAL A 10 -2.12 30.58 2.84
C VAL A 10 -1.78 29.32 2.04
N VAL A 11 -2.75 28.85 1.27
CA VAL A 11 -2.52 27.76 0.32
C VAL A 11 -1.55 28.29 -0.74
N SER A 12 -0.35 27.73 -0.78
CA SER A 12 0.67 28.09 -1.75
C SER A 12 0.12 27.96 -3.19
N MET A 13 0.46 28.92 -4.06
CA MET A 13 0.07 28.88 -5.48
C MET A 13 0.56 27.57 -6.15
N MET A 14 1.70 27.04 -5.70
CA MET A 14 2.24 25.75 -6.14
C MET A 14 1.34 24.58 -5.71
N ASP A 15 0.75 24.61 -4.53
CA ASP A 15 -0.18 23.59 -4.06
C ASP A 15 -1.48 23.59 -4.89
N ARG A 16 -2.00 24.76 -5.27
CA ARG A 16 -3.17 24.87 -6.16
C ARG A 16 -2.90 24.37 -7.58
N LEU A 17 -1.75 24.70 -8.16
CA LEU A 17 -1.34 24.20 -9.48
C LEU A 17 -1.19 22.67 -9.45
N SER A 18 -0.65 22.14 -8.39
CA SER A 18 -0.43 20.73 -8.18
C SER A 18 -1.76 19.94 -7.96
N GLN A 19 -2.75 20.56 -7.32
CA GLN A 19 -4.11 20.00 -7.19
C GLN A 19 -4.82 19.91 -8.54
N ASN A 20 -4.67 20.93 -9.41
CA ASN A 20 -5.22 20.91 -10.76
C ASN A 20 -4.56 19.85 -11.67
N GLN A 21 -3.33 19.43 -11.34
CA GLN A 21 -2.63 18.40 -12.11
C GLN A 21 -3.08 16.97 -11.78
N PHE A 22 -3.58 16.71 -10.55
CA PHE A 22 -3.98 15.40 -10.07
C PHE A 22 -5.38 15.46 -9.45
N PRO A 23 -6.43 15.57 -10.30
CA PRO A 23 -7.80 15.80 -9.85
C PRO A 23 -8.36 14.64 -9.02
N ALA A 24 -7.97 13.39 -9.30
CA ALA A 24 -8.42 12.25 -8.53
C ALA A 24 -7.88 12.30 -7.09
N CYS A 25 -6.61 12.66 -6.91
CA CYS A 25 -6.03 12.84 -5.58
C CYS A 25 -6.74 13.99 -4.83
N ALA A 26 -7.01 15.12 -5.49
CA ALA A 26 -7.72 16.25 -4.87
C ALA A 26 -9.16 15.88 -4.45
N LEU A 27 -9.88 15.12 -5.27
CA LEU A 27 -11.23 14.65 -4.97
C LEU A 27 -11.23 13.72 -3.74
N VAL A 28 -10.33 12.74 -3.69
CA VAL A 28 -10.21 11.80 -2.57
C VAL A 28 -9.85 12.52 -1.27
N GLU A 29 -8.97 13.52 -1.32
CA GLU A 29 -8.61 14.34 -0.16
C GLU A 29 -9.79 15.17 0.35
N ALA A 30 -10.51 15.86 -0.55
CA ALA A 30 -11.69 16.65 -0.20
C ALA A 30 -12.81 15.77 0.40
N TYR A 31 -13.02 14.58 -0.18
CA TYR A 31 -13.95 13.59 0.34
C TYR A 31 -13.56 13.14 1.75
N TRP A 32 -12.30 12.76 1.97
CA TRP A 32 -11.80 12.36 3.28
C TRP A 32 -12.00 13.45 4.33
N HIS A 33 -11.73 14.70 3.99
CA HIS A 33 -11.98 15.84 4.86
C HIS A 33 -13.47 16.01 5.21
N SER A 34 -14.37 15.74 4.27
CA SER A 34 -15.83 15.79 4.50
C SER A 34 -16.30 14.69 5.47
N GLN A 35 -15.63 13.54 5.48
CA GLN A 35 -15.94 12.43 6.38
C GLN A 35 -15.25 12.55 7.74
N LYS A 36 -14.31 13.49 7.90
CA LYS A 36 -13.54 13.65 9.15
C LYS A 36 -14.40 14.28 10.24
N PRO A 37 -14.63 13.58 11.37
CA PRO A 37 -15.26 14.19 12.53
C PRO A 37 -14.36 15.30 13.12
N LYS A 38 -14.95 16.22 13.90
CA LYS A 38 -14.27 17.43 14.37
C LYS A 38 -12.95 17.19 15.10
N ASN A 39 -12.84 16.09 15.87
CA ASN A 39 -11.70 15.81 16.75
C ASN A 39 -11.13 14.38 16.60
N SER A 40 -11.42 13.71 15.48
CA SER A 40 -10.96 12.33 15.25
C SER A 40 -10.71 12.09 13.77
N LEU A 41 -10.20 10.90 13.47
CA LEU A 41 -10.05 10.42 12.09
C LEU A 41 -11.34 9.75 11.61
N PRO A 42 -11.60 9.74 10.29
CA PRO A 42 -12.73 8.98 9.74
C PRO A 42 -12.57 7.49 10.00
N LYS A 43 -13.69 6.82 10.28
CA LYS A 43 -13.72 5.36 10.34
C LYS A 43 -13.65 4.77 8.93
N ARG A 44 -13.07 3.56 8.82
CA ARG A 44 -13.09 2.82 7.55
C ARG A 44 -14.53 2.59 7.06
N SER A 45 -15.47 2.31 7.95
CA SER A 45 -16.89 2.09 7.63
C SER A 45 -17.61 3.33 7.11
N ALA A 46 -17.11 4.54 7.42
CA ALA A 46 -17.66 5.79 6.92
C ALA A 46 -17.27 6.10 5.46
N ILE A 47 -16.30 5.38 4.91
CA ILE A 47 -15.83 5.59 3.53
C ILE A 47 -16.76 4.85 2.57
N ASP A 48 -17.65 5.60 1.91
CA ASP A 48 -18.54 5.12 0.85
C ASP A 48 -17.87 5.36 -0.52
N PRO A 49 -17.66 4.32 -1.35
CA PRO A 49 -17.11 4.44 -2.70
C PRO A 49 -17.87 5.42 -3.62
N ARG A 50 -19.18 5.59 -3.41
CA ARG A 50 -20.00 6.52 -4.19
C ARG A 50 -19.54 7.97 -4.04
N GLY A 51 -18.98 8.33 -2.87
CA GLY A 51 -18.47 9.67 -2.62
C GLY A 51 -17.19 10.03 -3.38
N ILE A 52 -16.53 9.04 -4.00
CA ILE A 52 -15.30 9.19 -4.79
C ILE A 52 -15.40 8.49 -6.14
N GLU A 53 -16.61 8.39 -6.73
CA GLU A 53 -16.87 7.61 -7.96
C GLU A 53 -15.90 7.97 -9.09
N ASP A 54 -15.68 9.26 -9.35
CA ASP A 54 -14.79 9.75 -10.40
C ASP A 54 -13.29 9.44 -10.13
N ALA A 55 -12.92 9.18 -8.88
CA ALA A 55 -11.55 8.85 -8.50
C ALA A 55 -11.37 7.36 -8.14
N LEU A 56 -12.44 6.56 -8.20
CA LEU A 56 -12.45 5.19 -7.69
C LEU A 56 -11.40 4.29 -8.38
N ASN A 57 -11.15 4.52 -9.66
CA ASN A 57 -10.14 3.79 -10.42
C ASN A 57 -8.71 3.96 -9.88
N TYR A 58 -8.44 5.10 -9.24
CA TYR A 58 -7.13 5.45 -8.67
C TYR A 58 -7.05 5.20 -7.18
N ALA A 59 -8.19 4.99 -6.52
CA ALA A 59 -8.28 4.83 -5.07
C ALA A 59 -7.94 3.41 -4.62
N PHE A 60 -7.43 3.30 -3.40
CA PHE A 60 -7.15 2.01 -2.76
C PHE A 60 -7.29 2.09 -1.23
N ILE A 61 -7.47 0.95 -0.60
CA ILE A 61 -7.48 0.80 0.85
C ILE A 61 -6.33 -0.10 1.28
N LEU A 62 -5.52 0.40 2.20
CA LEU A 62 -4.46 -0.38 2.84
C LEU A 62 -4.87 -0.83 4.24
N GLU A 63 -4.26 -1.91 4.67
CA GLU A 63 -4.25 -2.40 6.03
C GLU A 63 -2.81 -2.53 6.51
N SER A 64 -2.51 -1.93 7.67
CA SER A 64 -1.23 -2.14 8.35
C SER A 64 -1.10 -3.61 8.76
N ILE A 65 0.03 -4.23 8.44
CA ILE A 65 0.35 -5.61 8.80
C ILE A 65 1.65 -5.73 9.61
N GLY A 66 2.24 -4.58 9.95
CA GLY A 66 3.48 -4.48 10.71
C GLY A 66 4.05 -3.07 10.59
N THR A 67 5.10 -2.80 11.35
CA THR A 67 5.76 -1.48 11.37
C THR A 67 6.31 -1.14 9.98
N GLY A 68 5.77 -0.07 9.38
CA GLY A 68 6.19 0.39 8.04
C GLY A 68 5.74 -0.51 6.88
N VAL A 69 4.87 -1.49 7.14
CA VAL A 69 4.37 -2.41 6.12
C VAL A 69 2.85 -2.38 6.08
N ALA A 70 2.31 -2.19 4.87
CA ALA A 70 0.87 -2.22 4.65
C ALA A 70 0.53 -3.02 3.40
N ARG A 71 -0.59 -3.72 3.45
CA ARG A 71 -1.09 -4.58 2.39
C ARG A 71 -2.33 -3.97 1.74
N ILE A 72 -2.44 -4.09 0.43
CA ILE A 72 -3.59 -3.63 -0.35
C ILE A 72 -4.78 -4.54 -0.08
N ARG A 73 -5.89 -3.99 0.40
CA ARG A 73 -7.15 -4.72 0.63
C ARG A 73 -8.14 -4.53 -0.50
N ILE A 74 -8.20 -3.31 -1.01
CA ILE A 74 -9.04 -2.92 -2.14
C ILE A 74 -8.17 -2.04 -3.03
N ALA A 75 -8.27 -2.22 -4.34
CA ALA A 75 -7.59 -1.38 -5.32
C ALA A 75 -8.53 -1.07 -6.48
N GLY A 76 -8.45 0.17 -6.97
CA GLY A 76 -9.01 0.55 -8.25
C GLY A 76 -8.23 -0.08 -9.41
N MET A 77 -8.82 -0.06 -10.60
CA MET A 77 -8.27 -0.72 -11.78
C MET A 77 -6.90 -0.19 -12.18
N HIS A 78 -6.65 1.10 -11.96
CA HIS A 78 -5.40 1.76 -12.33
C HIS A 78 -4.16 1.07 -11.71
N LEU A 79 -4.23 0.63 -10.45
CA LEU A 79 -3.11 -0.06 -9.80
C LEU A 79 -2.81 -1.41 -10.46
N ASN A 80 -3.84 -2.15 -10.88
CA ASN A 80 -3.69 -3.40 -11.62
C ASN A 80 -3.08 -3.15 -13.01
N GLU A 81 -3.49 -2.06 -13.67
CA GLU A 81 -2.92 -1.65 -14.95
C GLU A 81 -1.45 -1.28 -14.86
N LEU A 82 -1.03 -0.60 -13.79
CA LEU A 82 0.38 -0.24 -13.54
C LEU A 82 1.27 -1.47 -13.35
N THR A 83 0.78 -2.47 -12.63
CA THR A 83 1.56 -3.67 -12.35
C THR A 83 1.42 -4.77 -13.40
N GLY A 84 0.34 -4.71 -14.19
CA GLY A 84 -0.03 -5.77 -15.14
C GLY A 84 -0.61 -7.02 -14.48
N MET A 85 -0.96 -6.95 -13.18
CA MET A 85 -1.52 -8.05 -12.41
C MET A 85 -2.47 -7.54 -11.31
N GLU A 86 -3.25 -8.43 -10.71
CA GLU A 86 -4.07 -8.08 -9.55
C GLU A 86 -3.17 -7.81 -8.32
N VAL A 87 -3.32 -6.62 -7.73
CA VAL A 87 -2.49 -6.18 -6.59
C VAL A 87 -3.12 -6.45 -5.23
N ARG A 88 -4.35 -6.92 -5.17
CA ARG A 88 -5.04 -7.22 -3.91
C ARG A 88 -4.25 -8.25 -3.09
N GLY A 89 -4.04 -7.94 -1.81
CA GLY A 89 -3.25 -8.78 -0.90
C GLY A 89 -1.75 -8.52 -0.94
N MET A 90 -1.24 -7.83 -1.96
CA MET A 90 0.17 -7.49 -2.09
C MET A 90 0.56 -6.33 -1.16
N PRO A 91 1.82 -6.26 -0.70
CA PRO A 91 2.33 -5.06 -0.05
C PRO A 91 2.32 -3.88 -1.01
N ILE A 92 1.90 -2.71 -0.53
CA ILE A 92 1.90 -1.48 -1.36
C ILE A 92 3.31 -1.11 -1.83
N SER A 93 4.35 -1.51 -1.11
CA SER A 93 5.75 -1.32 -1.49
C SER A 93 6.15 -2.03 -2.79
N THR A 94 5.31 -2.90 -3.33
CA THR A 94 5.49 -3.48 -4.68
C THR A 94 5.48 -2.42 -5.78
N LEU A 95 4.72 -1.33 -5.57
CA LEU A 95 4.67 -0.18 -6.49
C LEU A 95 5.86 0.78 -6.29
N ILE A 96 6.67 0.57 -5.27
CA ILE A 96 7.82 1.42 -4.95
C ILE A 96 9.10 0.77 -5.43
N ALA A 97 9.96 1.54 -6.10
CA ALA A 97 11.28 1.09 -6.53
C ALA A 97 12.13 0.65 -5.34
N PRO A 98 12.95 -0.41 -5.46
CA PRO A 98 13.70 -0.97 -4.34
C PRO A 98 14.49 0.06 -3.52
N PRO A 99 15.19 1.04 -4.13
CA PRO A 99 15.94 2.05 -3.38
C PRO A 99 15.07 2.95 -2.49
N SER A 100 13.80 3.17 -2.88
CA SER A 100 12.87 4.06 -2.19
C SER A 100 12.00 3.36 -1.13
N ARG A 101 12.09 2.02 -0.98
CA ARG A 101 11.21 1.24 -0.07
C ARG A 101 11.38 1.58 1.40
N ASP A 102 12.61 1.77 1.84
CA ASP A 102 12.89 2.13 3.24
C ASP A 102 12.34 3.53 3.57
N ALA A 103 12.47 4.47 2.65
CA ALA A 103 11.87 5.79 2.78
C ALA A 103 10.34 5.70 2.85
N PHE A 104 9.74 4.86 2.01
CA PHE A 104 8.30 4.61 2.03
C PHE A 104 7.83 3.96 3.33
N GLY A 105 8.58 3.01 3.87
CA GLY A 105 8.33 2.41 5.18
C GLY A 105 8.26 3.46 6.29
N ARG A 106 9.20 4.42 6.30
CA ARG A 106 9.18 5.56 7.26
C ARG A 106 7.96 6.46 7.07
N VAL A 107 7.52 6.68 5.83
CA VAL A 107 6.28 7.43 5.55
C VAL A 107 5.07 6.72 6.19
N LEU A 108 4.95 5.40 6.02
CA LEU A 108 3.86 4.62 6.63
C LEU A 108 3.90 4.65 8.16
N VAL A 109 5.09 4.54 8.75
CA VAL A 109 5.26 4.68 10.21
C VAL A 109 4.80 6.06 10.67
N GLY A 110 5.23 7.12 10.01
CA GLY A 110 4.85 8.48 10.33
C GLY A 110 3.35 8.77 10.18
N LEU A 111 2.69 8.11 9.21
CA LEU A 111 1.27 8.21 8.96
C LEU A 111 0.42 7.53 10.05
N LEU A 112 0.86 6.34 10.50
CA LEU A 112 0.09 5.49 11.42
C LEU A 112 0.31 5.85 12.89
N ASN A 113 1.52 6.29 13.25
CA ASN A 113 1.86 6.63 14.64
C ASN A 113 1.56 8.09 15.01
N GLY A 114 1.39 8.96 14.02
CA GLY A 114 0.99 10.36 14.23
C GLY A 114 0.03 10.76 13.13
N PRO A 115 -1.23 11.13 13.46
CA PRO A 115 -2.23 11.40 12.44
C PRO A 115 -1.76 12.54 11.52
N ALA A 116 -1.44 12.17 10.30
CA ALA A 116 -0.97 13.08 9.28
C ALA A 116 -1.48 12.63 7.90
N LEU A 117 -1.64 13.57 7.00
CA LEU A 117 -1.79 13.31 5.56
C LEU A 117 -0.39 13.21 4.96
N MET A 118 -0.19 12.30 4.03
CA MET A 118 1.06 12.18 3.28
C MET A 118 0.80 12.38 1.80
N HIS A 119 1.46 13.38 1.23
CA HIS A 119 1.49 13.62 -0.20
C HIS A 119 2.88 13.21 -0.73
N LEU A 120 2.92 12.28 -1.65
CA LEU A 120 4.15 11.81 -2.27
C LEU A 120 4.16 12.24 -3.74
N SER A 121 5.21 12.96 -4.14
CA SER A 121 5.54 13.18 -5.54
C SER A 121 6.45 12.05 -6.00
N LEU A 122 6.05 11.36 -7.05
CA LEU A 122 6.70 10.15 -7.53
C LEU A 122 7.11 10.31 -9.00
N THR A 123 8.16 9.60 -9.38
CA THR A 123 8.57 9.42 -10.78
C THR A 123 8.70 7.94 -11.09
N ALA A 124 8.56 7.55 -12.36
CA ALA A 124 8.77 6.16 -12.76
C ALA A 124 10.24 5.76 -12.53
N GLU A 125 10.44 4.50 -12.11
CA GLU A 125 11.77 3.94 -11.80
C GLU A 125 12.77 4.20 -12.92
N GLY A 126 13.91 4.80 -12.57
CA GLY A 126 15.01 5.10 -13.52
C GLY A 126 14.75 6.29 -14.43
N GLN A 127 13.68 7.07 -14.20
CA GLN A 127 13.38 8.27 -14.99
C GLN A 127 13.50 9.54 -14.14
N THR A 128 14.14 10.55 -14.70
CA THR A 128 14.24 11.89 -14.10
C THR A 128 13.33 12.90 -14.81
N ASP A 129 12.65 12.48 -15.88
CA ASP A 129 11.80 13.34 -16.68
C ASP A 129 10.48 13.64 -15.97
N THR A 130 10.09 14.92 -15.95
CA THR A 130 8.83 15.39 -15.38
C THR A 130 7.59 14.91 -16.14
N ALA A 131 7.77 14.41 -17.38
CA ALA A 131 6.67 13.87 -18.19
C ALA A 131 6.03 12.61 -17.58
N HIS A 132 6.73 11.90 -16.70
CA HIS A 132 6.28 10.65 -16.06
C HIS A 132 6.02 10.82 -14.57
N GLN A 133 5.35 11.90 -14.19
CA GLN A 133 5.02 12.19 -12.81
C GLN A 133 3.82 11.35 -12.33
N ALA A 134 3.91 10.92 -11.07
CA ALA A 134 2.81 10.32 -10.35
C ALA A 134 2.66 11.00 -8.99
N ARG A 135 1.44 11.00 -8.46
CA ARG A 135 1.14 11.45 -7.11
C ARG A 135 0.47 10.34 -6.34
N MET A 136 0.98 10.08 -5.14
CA MET A 136 0.33 9.20 -4.18
C MET A 136 -0.09 10.00 -2.96
N LEU A 137 -1.36 9.88 -2.60
CA LEU A 137 -1.96 10.43 -1.41
C LEU A 137 -2.26 9.30 -0.43
N LEU A 138 -1.93 9.49 0.85
CA LEU A 138 -2.20 8.52 1.91
C LEU A 138 -2.89 9.24 3.07
N LEU A 139 -4.07 8.76 3.44
CA LEU A 139 -5.00 9.35 4.39
C LEU A 139 -5.34 8.32 5.48
N PRO A 140 -5.02 8.59 6.76
CA PRO A 140 -5.24 7.64 7.83
C PRO A 140 -6.73 7.44 8.11
N LEU A 141 -7.10 6.20 8.42
CA LEU A 141 -8.43 5.80 8.86
C LEU A 141 -8.31 4.98 10.14
N VAL A 142 -9.35 5.05 10.95
CA VAL A 142 -9.47 4.17 12.12
C VAL A 142 -10.39 2.98 11.84
N ASP A 143 -10.11 1.88 12.52
CA ASP A 143 -11.02 0.73 12.58
C ASP A 143 -12.18 0.98 13.56
N GLU A 144 -13.03 -0.03 13.74
CA GLU A 144 -14.17 0.06 14.67
C GLU A 144 -13.76 0.21 16.15
N LYS A 145 -12.51 -0.19 16.47
CA LYS A 145 -11.93 -0.06 17.82
C LYS A 145 -11.22 1.27 18.04
N GLY A 146 -11.10 2.11 17.00
CA GLY A 146 -10.40 3.39 17.06
C GLY A 146 -8.89 3.32 16.81
N HIS A 147 -8.33 2.17 16.40
CA HIS A 147 -6.92 2.06 16.04
C HIS A 147 -6.66 2.58 14.63
N VAL A 148 -5.58 3.32 14.46
CA VAL A 148 -5.12 3.79 13.14
C VAL A 148 -4.37 2.66 12.45
N ASN A 149 -5.11 1.80 11.75
CA ASN A 149 -4.54 0.63 11.06
C ASN A 149 -5.04 0.49 9.62
N ARG A 150 -5.76 1.46 9.13
CA ARG A 150 -6.25 1.55 7.74
C ARG A 150 -5.80 2.86 7.10
N VAL A 151 -5.66 2.83 5.78
CA VAL A 151 -5.30 4.01 4.99
C VAL A 151 -6.19 4.03 3.75
N LEU A 152 -6.84 5.16 3.49
CA LEU A 152 -7.38 5.47 2.18
C LEU A 152 -6.25 6.08 1.37
N GLY A 153 -5.99 5.54 0.20
CA GLY A 153 -4.97 6.04 -0.71
C GLY A 153 -5.53 6.37 -2.09
N CYS A 154 -4.81 7.20 -2.80
CA CYS A 154 -5.03 7.48 -4.21
C CYS A 154 -3.67 7.53 -4.91
N LEU A 155 -3.52 6.84 -6.04
CA LEU A 155 -2.35 6.91 -6.89
C LEU A 155 -2.78 7.31 -8.29
N GLU A 156 -2.44 8.51 -8.68
CA GLU A 156 -2.72 9.08 -10.00
C GLU A 156 -1.42 9.31 -10.76
N THR A 157 -1.40 8.97 -12.04
CA THR A 157 -0.20 9.04 -12.88
C THR A 157 -0.47 9.81 -14.16
N LYS A 158 0.56 10.46 -14.68
CA LYS A 158 0.54 11.18 -15.96
C LYS A 158 1.68 10.74 -16.85
N GLY A 159 1.41 10.64 -18.15
CA GLY A 159 2.46 10.41 -19.14
C GLY A 159 3.16 9.06 -19.05
N LEU A 160 2.49 8.02 -18.52
CA LEU A 160 3.12 6.71 -18.38
C LEU A 160 3.40 6.04 -19.71
N THR A 161 4.62 5.55 -19.86
CA THR A 161 5.01 4.63 -20.92
C THR A 161 4.38 3.25 -20.66
N ARG A 162 4.07 2.52 -21.73
CA ARG A 162 3.33 1.23 -21.65
C ARG A 162 4.11 0.05 -21.08
N SER A 163 5.35 0.22 -20.60
CA SER A 163 6.10 -0.87 -20.01
C SER A 163 5.55 -1.25 -18.63
N LYS A 164 5.25 -2.51 -18.41
CA LYS A 164 4.76 -3.07 -17.13
C LYS A 164 5.76 -4.10 -16.63
N PRO A 165 5.93 -4.27 -15.33
CA PRO A 165 5.33 -3.53 -14.22
C PRO A 165 5.97 -2.15 -14.00
N GLN A 166 5.15 -1.16 -13.63
CA GLN A 166 5.63 0.17 -13.24
C GLN A 166 5.95 0.21 -11.75
N ARG A 167 7.11 0.77 -11.42
CA ARG A 167 7.50 1.11 -10.05
C ARG A 167 7.88 2.58 -10.00
N PHE A 168 7.86 3.13 -8.80
CA PHE A 168 8.05 4.56 -8.61
C PHE A 168 9.13 4.84 -7.59
N ASP A 169 9.97 5.82 -7.90
CA ASP A 169 10.87 6.46 -6.96
C ASP A 169 10.18 7.64 -6.28
N ILE A 170 10.51 7.87 -5.00
CA ILE A 170 9.97 9.00 -4.23
C ILE A 170 10.86 10.21 -4.47
N LEU A 171 10.31 11.25 -5.09
CA LEU A 171 10.98 12.54 -5.25
C LEU A 171 10.82 13.40 -4.00
N GLU A 172 9.61 13.45 -3.46
CA GLU A 172 9.27 14.27 -2.30
C GLU A 172 8.18 13.60 -1.48
N ALA A 173 8.24 13.75 -0.16
CA ALA A 173 7.21 13.33 0.78
C ALA A 173 6.83 14.51 1.69
N LYS A 174 5.65 15.08 1.48
CA LYS A 174 5.11 16.18 2.29
C LYS A 174 4.16 15.61 3.34
N LYS A 175 4.47 15.86 4.61
CA LYS A 175 3.63 15.51 5.75
C LYS A 175 2.81 16.71 6.20
N THR A 176 1.49 16.55 6.29
CA THR A 176 0.58 17.54 6.87
C THR A 176 -0.03 16.97 8.13
N ASN A 177 0.32 17.52 9.29
CA ASN A 177 -0.21 17.06 10.57
C ASN A 177 -1.70 17.36 10.68
N ILE A 178 -2.44 16.45 11.33
CA ILE A 178 -3.87 16.59 11.58
C ILE A 178 -4.05 16.77 13.08
N ASP A 179 -4.77 17.81 13.47
CA ASP A 179 -5.15 17.99 14.88
C ASP A 179 -6.22 16.99 15.27
N VAL A 180 -5.85 16.06 16.15
CA VAL A 180 -6.74 15.02 16.69
C VAL A 180 -6.51 14.89 18.18
N LEU A 181 -7.56 14.96 18.98
CA LEU A 181 -7.43 14.91 20.44
C LEU A 181 -7.13 13.51 21.01
N LYS A 182 -7.41 12.44 20.28
CA LYS A 182 -7.11 11.05 20.70
C LYS A 182 -6.86 10.15 19.48
N VAL A 183 -5.65 9.68 19.35
CA VAL A 183 -5.29 8.59 18.42
C VAL A 183 -4.74 7.45 19.23
N VAL A 184 -5.30 6.27 19.06
CA VAL A 184 -4.73 5.03 19.57
C VAL A 184 -3.81 4.52 18.47
N PRO A 185 -2.49 4.44 18.69
CA PRO A 185 -1.59 3.85 17.70
C PRO A 185 -1.97 2.41 17.42
N PRO A 186 -1.56 1.84 16.27
CA PRO A 186 -1.81 0.44 15.97
C PRO A 186 -1.22 -0.40 17.09
N THR A 187 -2.06 -1.22 17.72
CA THR A 187 -1.59 -2.20 18.69
C THR A 187 -0.79 -3.24 17.91
N GLU A 188 0.42 -3.55 18.33
CA GLU A 188 1.25 -4.63 17.76
C GLU A 188 0.70 -6.03 18.12
N ASP A 189 -0.61 -6.16 18.28
CA ASP A 189 -1.30 -7.44 18.43
C ASP A 189 -1.47 -8.15 17.07
N HIS A 190 -0.37 -8.25 16.32
CA HIS A 190 -0.19 -9.45 15.54
C HIS A 190 0.32 -10.50 16.55
N PRO A 191 -0.41 -11.61 16.77
CA PRO A 191 0.21 -12.75 17.38
C PRO A 191 1.47 -12.96 16.53
N LEU A 192 2.64 -12.77 17.16
CA LEU A 192 3.88 -13.30 16.60
C LEU A 192 3.48 -14.69 16.15
N LEU A 193 3.45 -14.90 14.82
CA LEU A 193 3.44 -16.25 14.30
C LEU A 193 4.67 -16.84 14.99
N GLU A 194 4.42 -17.59 16.06
CA GLU A 194 5.46 -18.44 16.64
C GLU A 194 6.09 -19.10 15.43
N PRO A 195 7.41 -19.05 15.26
CA PRO A 195 8.05 -19.74 14.16
C PRO A 195 7.44 -21.12 14.19
N ALA A 196 6.71 -21.47 13.10
CA ALA A 196 6.02 -22.74 13.00
C ALA A 196 7.03 -23.75 13.51
N THR A 197 6.82 -24.29 14.70
CA THR A 197 7.64 -25.36 15.24
C THR A 197 7.56 -26.39 14.16
N GLY A 198 8.66 -26.51 13.39
CA GLY A 198 8.72 -27.35 12.23
C GLY A 198 8.12 -28.67 12.62
N PHE A 199 7.29 -29.22 11.76
CA PHE A 199 6.73 -30.54 11.95
C PHE A 199 7.88 -31.40 12.51
N LYS A 200 7.79 -31.76 13.79
CA LYS A 200 8.58 -32.83 14.37
C LYS A 200 8.02 -34.09 13.73
N ASP A 201 8.43 -34.34 12.49
CA ASP A 201 8.36 -35.69 11.96
C ASP A 201 9.13 -36.54 12.97
N ALA A 202 8.40 -37.39 13.68
CA ALA A 202 9.03 -38.44 14.46
C ALA A 202 9.92 -39.17 13.46
N ALA A 203 11.26 -39.05 13.64
CA ALA A 203 12.21 -39.72 12.81
C ALA A 203 11.97 -41.23 12.99
N THR A 204 11.12 -41.80 12.15
CA THR A 204 11.03 -43.25 12.03
C THR A 204 12.37 -43.68 11.46
N PRO A 205 13.15 -44.54 12.16
CA PRO A 205 14.40 -45.00 11.65
C PRO A 205 14.14 -45.71 10.31
N PHE A 206 14.80 -45.27 9.25
CA PHE A 206 14.74 -45.88 7.95
C PHE A 206 15.41 -47.28 8.07
N VAL A 207 14.61 -48.32 8.24
CA VAL A 207 15.09 -49.71 8.16
C VAL A 207 15.25 -50.01 6.68
N SER A 208 16.47 -50.02 6.19
CA SER A 208 16.80 -50.50 4.86
C SER A 208 16.65 -52.02 4.85
N THR A 209 15.47 -52.50 4.52
CA THR A 209 15.29 -53.91 4.12
C THR A 209 15.78 -54.05 2.69
N SER A 210 16.98 -54.62 2.58
CA SER A 210 17.53 -55.09 1.29
C SER A 210 16.82 -56.40 0.91
N ASP A 211 15.53 -56.36 0.61
CA ASP A 211 14.85 -57.44 -0.09
C ASP A 211 14.40 -56.92 -1.44
N THR A 212 15.10 -57.44 -2.46
CA THR A 212 14.84 -57.31 -3.89
C THR A 212 13.47 -57.85 -4.25
N VAL A 213 12.40 -57.08 -4.01
CA VAL A 213 11.13 -57.36 -4.66
C VAL A 213 11.14 -56.67 -6.01
N ALA A 214 11.21 -57.50 -7.06
CA ALA A 214 11.11 -57.06 -8.45
C ALA A 214 9.78 -56.34 -8.67
N VAL A 215 9.80 -54.99 -8.60
CA VAL A 215 8.64 -54.15 -8.92
C VAL A 215 8.42 -54.27 -10.43
N LYS A 216 7.30 -54.93 -10.81
CA LYS A 216 6.82 -55.02 -12.18
C LYS A 216 6.52 -53.63 -12.71
N ARG A 217 7.40 -53.11 -13.58
CA ARG A 217 7.25 -51.77 -14.17
C ARG A 217 6.03 -51.76 -15.09
N PRO A 218 5.20 -50.70 -15.04
CA PRO A 218 4.06 -50.58 -15.94
C PRO A 218 4.56 -50.46 -17.40
N SER A 219 3.84 -51.06 -18.33
CA SER A 219 4.20 -51.29 -19.72
C SER A 219 4.37 -50.04 -20.60
N TYR A 220 4.04 -48.86 -20.07
CA TYR A 220 4.11 -47.58 -20.79
C TYR A 220 5.42 -46.79 -20.56
N LEU A 221 6.33 -47.29 -19.69
CA LEU A 221 7.62 -46.65 -19.46
C LEU A 221 8.70 -47.35 -20.26
N ARG A 222 9.17 -46.74 -21.39
CA ARG A 222 10.35 -47.16 -22.13
C ARG A 222 11.51 -46.21 -21.85
N VAL A 223 12.62 -46.75 -21.41
CA VAL A 223 13.88 -46.00 -21.31
C VAL A 223 14.50 -45.98 -22.69
N ILE A 224 14.61 -44.81 -23.31
CA ILE A 224 15.40 -44.61 -24.53
C ILE A 224 16.85 -44.40 -24.08
N LYS A 225 17.74 -45.34 -24.37
CA LYS A 225 19.18 -45.13 -24.31
C LYS A 225 19.60 -44.46 -25.61
N SER A 226 20.15 -43.24 -25.54
CA SER A 226 20.93 -42.67 -26.63
C SER A 226 22.32 -43.21 -26.51
N ASP A 227 22.74 -43.98 -27.49
CA ASP A 227 24.13 -44.35 -27.71
C ASP A 227 24.84 -43.16 -28.38
N ASP A 228 25.88 -42.63 -27.73
CA ASP A 228 27.05 -41.97 -28.31
C ASP A 228 28.30 -42.67 -27.80
#